data_bb7cf29791dc3767e1df6da7b880a1bc
#
_entry.id   bb7cf29791dc3767e1df6da7b880a1bc
#
_cell.length_a   1.000
_cell.length_b   1.000
_cell.length_c   1.000
_cell.angle_alpha   90.00
_cell.angle_beta   90.00
_cell.angle_gamma   90.00
#
_symmetry.space_group_name_H-M   'P 1'
#
loop_
_entity.id
_entity.type
_entity.pdbx_description
1 polymer ?
#
loop_
_entity_poly.entity_id
_entity_poly.type
_entity_poly.pdbx_seq_one_letter_code
_entity_poly.pdbx_strand_id
1 'polypeptide(L)'
;GGFGSITNIPKNIKNPQLVASTDGVGTKIEIANELNKFDTIGIDLVAMCVNDLIVQGAKPLIFLDYISINKVDSNKLKKIIKGIIKGCKISNCELVGGETAEMPGTYSKDKFDIAGFSVGIVDKKKILDKSKIKVNDLIVGIPSNGIHSNGYSLVRYILKKNKIKIKKNKFLKNELIKPTKIYVKEILNLVNKKLINGCVNITGGGLRDNINRILPKN
;
A
#
# COMPACT_ATOMS: atom_id res chain seq x y z
N GLY A 1 17.57 18.40 -10.03
CA GLY A 1 16.15 18.64 -10.16
C GLY A 1 15.74 19.88 -9.38
N GLY A 2 14.52 20.35 -9.66
CA GLY A 2 13.91 21.46 -8.94
C GLY A 2 13.34 21.01 -7.59
N PHE A 3 12.61 21.88 -6.94
CA PHE A 3 11.97 21.60 -5.64
C PHE A 3 10.80 20.60 -5.77
N GLY A 4 10.13 20.57 -6.92
CA GLY A 4 9.05 19.65 -7.22
C GLY A 4 9.36 18.79 -8.44
N SER A 5 8.73 17.64 -8.51
CA SER A 5 8.82 16.74 -9.67
C SER A 5 7.81 17.13 -10.75
N ILE A 6 8.21 17.03 -12.01
CA ILE A 6 7.36 17.26 -13.17
C ILE A 6 7.13 15.90 -13.85
N THR A 7 5.86 15.53 -14.02
CA THR A 7 5.47 14.27 -14.65
C THR A 7 4.55 14.53 -15.83
N ASN A 8 4.82 13.85 -16.94
CA ASN A 8 4.01 13.97 -18.13
C ASN A 8 2.68 13.20 -17.98
N ILE A 9 1.59 13.82 -18.35
CA ILE A 9 0.29 13.15 -18.46
C ILE A 9 0.29 12.28 -19.72
N PRO A 10 -0.05 10.98 -19.64
CA PRO A 10 -0.13 10.10 -20.80
C PRO A 10 -1.12 10.61 -21.86
N LYS A 11 -0.64 10.81 -23.08
CA LYS A 11 -1.44 11.39 -24.20
C LYS A 11 -2.55 10.47 -24.70
N ASN A 12 -2.50 9.19 -24.40
CA ASN A 12 -3.46 8.17 -24.88
C ASN A 12 -4.74 8.07 -24.05
N ILE A 13 -4.96 8.95 -23.06
CA ILE A 13 -6.15 9.00 -22.22
C ILE A 13 -6.99 10.20 -22.65
N LYS A 14 -8.20 9.93 -23.19
CA LYS A 14 -9.05 10.98 -23.76
C LYS A 14 -9.62 11.94 -22.71
N ASN A 15 -10.14 11.41 -21.61
CA ASN A 15 -10.76 12.18 -20.53
C ASN A 15 -10.08 11.82 -19.20
N PRO A 16 -8.83 12.28 -18.95
CA PRO A 16 -8.07 11.89 -17.81
C PRO A 16 -8.68 12.41 -16.49
N GLN A 17 -8.76 11.54 -15.50
CA GLN A 17 -9.08 11.86 -14.11
C GLN A 17 -7.91 11.41 -13.24
N LEU A 18 -7.54 12.26 -12.31
CA LEU A 18 -6.53 11.91 -11.29
C LEU A 18 -7.20 11.22 -10.10
N VAL A 19 -6.55 10.19 -9.61
CA VAL A 19 -6.90 9.49 -8.37
C VAL A 19 -5.70 9.56 -7.46
N ALA A 20 -5.88 10.02 -6.23
CA ALA A 20 -4.82 10.14 -5.25
C ALA A 20 -5.12 9.28 -4.02
N SER A 21 -4.09 8.70 -3.44
CA SER A 21 -4.14 7.94 -2.20
C SER A 21 -2.93 8.23 -1.35
N THR A 22 -3.12 8.26 -0.04
CA THR A 22 -2.05 8.32 0.96
C THR A 22 -2.30 7.28 2.03
N ASP A 23 -1.26 6.59 2.44
CA ASP A 23 -1.33 5.57 3.49
C ASP A 23 0.03 5.38 4.15
N GLY A 24 0.03 4.69 5.29
CA GLY A 24 1.23 4.24 6.00
C GLY A 24 1.27 2.71 6.11
N VAL A 25 2.36 2.18 6.66
CA VAL A 25 2.48 0.75 6.93
C VAL A 25 1.83 0.35 8.25
N GLY A 26 1.67 1.31 9.15
CA GLY A 26 1.10 1.08 10.46
C GLY A 26 2.00 0.23 11.37
N THR A 27 1.39 -0.46 12.33
CA THR A 27 2.14 -1.11 13.42
C THR A 27 2.93 -2.37 13.00
N LYS A 28 2.88 -2.78 11.74
CA LYS A 28 3.82 -3.78 11.17
C LYS A 28 5.29 -3.32 11.29
N ILE A 29 5.53 -2.01 11.30
CA ILE A 29 6.85 -1.41 11.52
C ILE A 29 7.49 -1.94 12.81
N GLU A 30 6.70 -2.19 13.86
CA GLU A 30 7.21 -2.72 15.11
C GLU A 30 7.75 -4.16 14.98
N ILE A 31 7.12 -4.96 14.13
CA ILE A 31 7.62 -6.32 13.80
C ILE A 31 8.93 -6.21 12.99
N ALA A 32 9.00 -5.26 12.05
CA ALA A 32 10.23 -5.01 11.30
C ALA A 32 11.39 -4.57 12.22
N ASN A 33 11.11 -3.69 13.18
CA ASN A 33 12.08 -3.27 14.19
C ASN A 33 12.55 -4.46 15.04
N GLU A 34 11.62 -5.27 15.57
CA GLU A 34 11.97 -6.44 16.38
C GLU A 34 12.84 -7.44 15.60
N LEU A 35 12.53 -7.66 14.31
CA LEU A 35 13.26 -8.59 13.45
C LEU A 35 14.51 -7.99 12.80
N ASN A 36 14.71 -6.68 12.90
CA ASN A 36 15.71 -5.91 12.16
C ASN A 36 15.65 -6.15 10.63
N LYS A 37 14.41 -6.23 10.09
CA LYS A 37 14.11 -6.49 8.68
C LYS A 37 13.29 -5.35 8.09
N PHE A 38 13.88 -4.56 7.21
CA PHE A 38 13.27 -3.35 6.65
C PHE A 38 13.09 -3.38 5.14
N ASP A 39 13.62 -4.39 4.46
CA ASP A 39 13.63 -4.52 3.01
C ASP A 39 12.24 -4.76 2.39
N THR A 40 11.28 -5.25 3.17
CA THR A 40 9.89 -5.46 2.72
C THR A 40 8.97 -4.30 3.04
N ILE A 41 9.29 -3.49 4.06
CA ILE A 41 8.44 -2.39 4.56
C ILE A 41 8.17 -1.33 3.48
N GLY A 42 9.16 -1.01 2.64
CA GLY A 42 8.96 -0.10 1.53
C GLY A 42 8.01 -0.66 0.45
N ILE A 43 8.01 -1.99 0.24
CA ILE A 43 7.02 -2.64 -0.64
C ILE A 43 5.62 -2.53 -0.02
N ASP A 44 5.50 -2.75 1.30
CA ASP A 44 4.24 -2.58 2.01
C ASP A 44 3.68 -1.17 1.81
N LEU A 45 4.53 -0.14 1.98
CA LEU A 45 4.13 1.25 1.82
C LEU A 45 3.56 1.53 0.43
N VAL A 46 4.27 1.13 -0.62
CA VAL A 46 3.81 1.32 -2.00
C VAL A 46 2.51 0.55 -2.23
N ALA A 47 2.42 -0.70 -1.78
CA ALA A 47 1.24 -1.54 -1.95
C ALA A 47 -0.01 -0.92 -1.30
N MET A 48 0.11 -0.37 -0.08
CA MET A 48 -1.00 0.27 0.61
C MET A 48 -1.58 1.43 -0.21
N CYS A 49 -0.73 2.25 -0.83
CA CYS A 49 -1.18 3.38 -1.63
C CYS A 49 -1.70 2.95 -3.02
N VAL A 50 -0.94 2.15 -3.77
CA VAL A 50 -1.31 1.86 -5.17
C VAL A 50 -2.49 0.91 -5.30
N ASN A 51 -2.71 0.02 -4.33
CA ASN A 51 -3.89 -0.85 -4.33
C ASN A 51 -5.19 -0.06 -4.19
N ASP A 52 -5.17 1.09 -3.51
CA ASP A 52 -6.33 1.99 -3.41
C ASP A 52 -6.60 2.76 -4.72
N LEU A 53 -5.56 3.01 -5.52
CA LEU A 53 -5.75 3.62 -6.84
C LEU A 53 -6.43 2.67 -7.82
N ILE A 54 -5.98 1.41 -7.85
CA ILE A 54 -6.47 0.45 -8.85
C ILE A 54 -7.91 0.00 -8.62
N VAL A 55 -8.42 0.07 -7.38
CA VAL A 55 -9.84 -0.23 -7.12
C VAL A 55 -10.77 0.83 -7.70
N GLN A 56 -10.25 2.01 -8.08
CA GLN A 56 -10.94 3.01 -8.89
C GLN A 56 -10.70 2.83 -10.39
N GLY A 57 -9.91 1.83 -10.79
CA GLY A 57 -9.49 1.61 -12.19
C GLY A 57 -8.30 2.47 -12.63
N ALA A 58 -7.66 3.19 -11.71
CA ALA A 58 -6.58 4.11 -12.03
C ALA A 58 -5.22 3.40 -12.13
N LYS A 59 -4.47 3.71 -13.18
CA LYS A 59 -3.07 3.30 -13.32
C LYS A 59 -2.19 4.20 -12.45
N PRO A 60 -1.39 3.66 -11.53
CA PRO A 60 -0.41 4.45 -10.79
C PRO A 60 0.55 5.19 -11.74
N LEU A 61 0.86 6.44 -11.46
CA LEU A 61 1.81 7.25 -12.21
C LEU A 61 3.03 7.58 -11.37
N ILE A 62 2.81 8.24 -10.23
CA ILE A 62 3.87 8.76 -9.36
C ILE A 62 3.66 8.31 -7.92
N PHE A 63 4.78 8.21 -7.22
CA PHE A 63 4.86 7.91 -5.80
C PHE A 63 5.83 8.87 -5.13
N LEU A 64 5.47 9.31 -3.92
CA LEU A 64 6.33 10.05 -3.01
C LEU A 64 6.28 9.38 -1.65
N ASP A 65 7.39 9.43 -0.92
CA ASP A 65 7.45 8.92 0.46
C ASP A 65 7.81 10.03 1.45
N TYR A 66 7.38 9.82 2.68
CA TYR A 66 7.80 10.60 3.84
C TYR A 66 8.28 9.63 4.92
N ILE A 67 9.53 9.76 5.31
CA ILE A 67 10.14 8.95 6.38
C ILE A 67 10.46 9.87 7.54
N SER A 68 9.80 9.66 8.68
CA SER A 68 10.12 10.39 9.91
C SER A 68 10.74 9.44 10.94
N ILE A 69 11.89 9.82 11.49
CA ILE A 69 12.72 8.93 12.30
C ILE A 69 13.37 9.73 13.45
N ASN A 70 13.58 9.07 14.58
CA ASN A 70 14.27 9.71 15.71
C ASN A 70 15.68 10.16 15.34
N LYS A 71 16.49 9.25 14.81
CA LYS A 71 17.86 9.50 14.32
C LYS A 71 18.10 8.71 13.05
N VAL A 72 18.70 9.37 12.07
CA VAL A 72 18.99 8.76 10.77
C VAL A 72 19.97 7.60 10.93
N ASP A 73 19.54 6.41 10.47
CA ASP A 73 20.37 5.22 10.26
C ASP A 73 20.40 4.93 8.75
N SER A 74 21.53 5.22 8.13
CA SER A 74 21.70 5.07 6.68
C SER A 74 21.46 3.64 6.18
N ASN A 75 21.80 2.63 6.98
CA ASN A 75 21.59 1.23 6.59
C ASN A 75 20.11 0.85 6.63
N LYS A 76 19.37 1.31 7.63
CA LYS A 76 17.94 1.14 7.73
C LYS A 76 17.23 1.86 6.57
N LEU A 77 17.54 3.14 6.34
CA LEU A 77 16.95 3.93 5.26
C LEU A 77 17.21 3.31 3.88
N LYS A 78 18.45 2.89 3.59
CA LYS A 78 18.77 2.19 2.33
C LYS A 78 17.88 0.96 2.09
N LYS A 79 17.59 0.16 3.12
CA LYS A 79 16.70 -1.01 3.01
C LYS A 79 15.27 -0.59 2.73
N ILE A 80 14.74 0.41 3.45
CA ILE A 80 13.37 0.93 3.25
C ILE A 80 13.22 1.48 1.84
N ILE A 81 14.11 2.39 1.41
CA ILE A 81 14.08 3.01 0.07
C ILE A 81 14.21 1.95 -1.03
N LYS A 82 15.09 0.95 -0.85
CA LYS A 82 15.18 -0.18 -1.78
C LYS A 82 13.87 -0.95 -1.92
N GLY A 83 13.15 -1.10 -0.81
CA GLY A 83 11.79 -1.67 -0.80
C GLY A 83 10.80 -0.81 -1.57
N ILE A 84 10.81 0.51 -1.36
CA ILE A 84 9.96 1.48 -2.08
C ILE A 84 10.23 1.40 -3.58
N ILE A 85 11.49 1.49 -4.00
CA ILE A 85 11.90 1.36 -5.42
C ILE A 85 11.38 0.06 -6.02
N LYS A 86 11.49 -1.06 -5.28
CA LYS A 86 10.99 -2.36 -5.72
C LYS A 86 9.47 -2.37 -5.87
N GLY A 87 8.73 -1.80 -4.91
CA GLY A 87 7.28 -1.65 -4.96
C GLY A 87 6.83 -0.79 -6.15
N CYS A 88 7.50 0.32 -6.39
CA CYS A 88 7.26 1.21 -7.54
C CYS A 88 7.50 0.49 -8.87
N LYS A 89 8.56 -0.31 -8.98
CA LYS A 89 8.81 -1.14 -10.18
C LYS A 89 7.71 -2.18 -10.42
N ILE A 90 7.25 -2.87 -9.36
CA ILE A 90 6.17 -3.87 -9.48
C ILE A 90 4.86 -3.20 -9.92
N SER A 91 4.55 -2.01 -9.40
CA SER A 91 3.33 -1.27 -9.72
C SER A 91 3.42 -0.44 -11.00
N ASN A 92 4.58 -0.42 -11.66
CA ASN A 92 4.86 0.44 -12.82
C ASN A 92 4.53 1.91 -12.52
N CYS A 93 5.01 2.39 -11.37
CA CYS A 93 4.84 3.71 -10.83
C CYS A 93 6.22 4.38 -10.66
N GLU A 94 6.35 5.66 -10.94
CA GLU A 94 7.62 6.37 -10.79
C GLU A 94 7.79 6.89 -9.36
N LEU A 95 8.92 6.58 -8.71
CA LEU A 95 9.32 7.25 -7.48
C LEU A 95 9.91 8.60 -7.87
N VAL A 96 9.17 9.67 -7.64
CA VAL A 96 9.53 11.02 -8.15
C VAL A 96 10.13 11.93 -7.08
N GLY A 97 10.06 11.53 -5.82
CA GLY A 97 10.61 12.30 -4.71
C GLY A 97 10.21 11.71 -3.37
N GLY A 98 10.57 12.39 -2.33
CA GLY A 98 10.25 12.06 -0.96
C GLY A 98 10.98 12.96 0.02
N GLU A 99 10.74 12.75 1.31
CA GLU A 99 11.37 13.52 2.40
C GLU A 99 11.78 12.57 3.52
N THR A 100 12.93 12.85 4.13
CA THR A 100 13.38 12.16 5.35
C THR A 100 13.61 13.17 6.44
N ALA A 101 12.80 13.15 7.48
CA ALA A 101 12.88 14.06 8.62
C ALA A 101 13.50 13.35 9.84
N GLU A 102 14.62 13.87 10.33
CA GLU A 102 15.15 13.50 11.63
C GLU A 102 14.45 14.33 12.71
N MET A 103 13.77 13.65 13.63
CA MET A 103 12.89 14.29 14.62
C MET A 103 13.21 13.79 16.04
N PRO A 104 14.38 14.17 16.60
CA PRO A 104 14.75 13.83 17.96
C PRO A 104 13.77 14.45 18.95
N GLY A 105 13.36 13.67 19.94
CA GLY A 105 12.37 14.10 20.95
C GLY A 105 10.91 13.84 20.55
N THR A 106 10.57 13.83 19.26
CA THR A 106 9.23 13.41 18.78
C THR A 106 9.12 11.90 18.75
N TYR A 107 10.13 11.24 18.19
CA TYR A 107 10.22 9.78 18.23
C TYR A 107 11.22 9.33 19.28
N SER A 108 10.86 8.29 20.02
CA SER A 108 11.81 7.63 20.92
C SER A 108 12.87 6.86 20.13
N LYS A 109 13.95 6.46 20.80
CA LYS A 109 15.06 5.74 20.19
C LYS A 109 14.57 4.58 19.32
N ASP A 110 15.17 4.44 18.12
CA ASP A 110 14.89 3.40 17.11
C ASP A 110 13.48 3.42 16.53
N LYS A 111 12.62 4.39 16.93
CA LYS A 111 11.29 4.55 16.37
C LYS A 111 11.31 5.41 15.12
N PHE A 112 10.44 5.06 14.19
CA PHE A 112 10.21 5.79 12.95
C PHE A 112 8.80 5.52 12.44
N ASP A 113 8.34 6.35 11.53
CA ASP A 113 7.13 6.12 10.75
C ASP A 113 7.40 6.40 9.28
N ILE A 114 6.59 5.79 8.42
CA ILE A 114 6.67 6.00 6.98
C ILE A 114 5.27 6.16 6.40
N ALA A 115 5.12 7.18 5.57
CA ALA A 115 3.91 7.44 4.82
C ALA A 115 4.23 7.53 3.33
N GLY A 116 3.28 7.12 2.51
CA GLY A 116 3.35 7.21 1.06
C GLY A 116 2.21 8.03 0.51
N PHE A 117 2.46 8.66 -0.62
CA PHE A 117 1.49 9.37 -1.41
C PHE A 117 1.63 8.93 -2.87
N SER A 118 0.54 8.50 -3.46
CA SER A 118 0.52 8.06 -4.85
C SER A 118 -0.57 8.76 -5.63
N VAL A 119 -0.27 9.11 -6.88
CA VAL A 119 -1.23 9.63 -7.84
C VAL A 119 -1.29 8.68 -9.03
N GLY A 120 -2.49 8.32 -9.39
CA GLY A 120 -2.79 7.54 -10.58
C GLY A 120 -3.70 8.29 -11.53
N ILE A 121 -3.88 7.73 -12.71
CA ILE A 121 -4.71 8.30 -13.76
C ILE A 121 -5.64 7.25 -14.34
N VAL A 122 -6.86 7.66 -14.67
CA VAL A 122 -7.87 6.81 -15.29
C VAL A 122 -8.66 7.61 -16.34
N ASP A 123 -9.07 6.98 -17.42
CA ASP A 123 -10.07 7.59 -18.30
C ASP A 123 -11.44 7.58 -17.60
N LYS A 124 -12.17 8.71 -17.62
CA LYS A 124 -13.49 8.85 -16.99
C LYS A 124 -14.43 7.68 -17.28
N LYS A 125 -14.37 7.13 -18.50
CA LYS A 125 -15.21 5.98 -18.92
C LYS A 125 -14.80 4.65 -18.31
N LYS A 126 -13.55 4.55 -17.78
CA LYS A 126 -13.02 3.32 -17.19
C LYS A 126 -13.07 3.30 -15.66
N ILE A 127 -13.52 4.38 -15.03
CA ILE A 127 -13.71 4.42 -13.57
C ILE A 127 -14.64 3.28 -13.16
N LEU A 128 -14.22 2.53 -12.15
CA LEU A 128 -15.05 1.51 -11.51
C LEU A 128 -16.07 2.20 -10.61
N ASP A 129 -17.23 2.45 -11.18
CA ASP A 129 -18.33 3.12 -10.48
C ASP A 129 -19.29 2.08 -9.91
N LYS A 130 -19.65 2.28 -8.63
CA LYS A 130 -20.63 1.44 -7.92
C LYS A 130 -21.97 1.29 -8.63
N SER A 131 -22.39 2.26 -9.46
CA SER A 131 -23.62 2.18 -10.27
C SER A 131 -23.62 1.03 -11.26
N LYS A 132 -22.45 0.47 -11.59
CA LYS A 132 -22.31 -0.67 -12.51
C LYS A 132 -22.51 -2.03 -11.81
N ILE A 133 -22.46 -2.06 -10.48
CA ILE A 133 -22.64 -3.29 -9.70
C ILE A 133 -24.13 -3.64 -9.65
N LYS A 134 -24.45 -4.89 -9.96
CA LYS A 134 -25.84 -5.38 -10.04
C LYS A 134 -26.07 -6.54 -9.10
N VAL A 135 -27.32 -6.74 -8.77
CA VAL A 135 -27.77 -7.98 -8.09
C VAL A 135 -27.43 -9.15 -8.99
N ASN A 136 -26.90 -10.22 -8.39
CA ASN A 136 -26.39 -11.45 -9.04
C ASN A 136 -25.00 -11.30 -9.71
N ASP A 137 -24.29 -10.18 -9.55
CA ASP A 137 -22.87 -10.14 -9.92
C ASP A 137 -22.09 -11.18 -9.08
N LEU A 138 -21.16 -11.87 -9.72
CA LEU A 138 -20.29 -12.83 -9.04
C LEU A 138 -19.21 -12.11 -8.23
N ILE A 139 -19.02 -12.56 -7.00
CA ILE A 139 -17.95 -12.07 -6.13
C ILE A 139 -16.74 -12.99 -6.28
N VAL A 140 -15.60 -12.41 -6.66
CA VAL A 140 -14.34 -13.13 -6.82
C VAL A 140 -13.32 -12.63 -5.82
N GLY A 141 -12.75 -13.53 -5.02
CA GLY A 141 -11.65 -13.23 -4.10
C GLY A 141 -10.29 -13.45 -4.76
N ILE A 142 -9.38 -12.51 -4.62
CA ILE A 142 -7.99 -12.65 -5.04
C ILE A 142 -7.13 -12.95 -3.81
N PRO A 143 -6.32 -14.03 -3.82
CA PRO A 143 -5.52 -14.41 -2.64
C PRO A 143 -4.54 -13.32 -2.20
N SER A 144 -4.43 -13.16 -0.88
CA SER A 144 -3.43 -12.29 -0.25
C SER A 144 -2.07 -12.98 -0.14
N ASN A 145 -1.05 -12.20 0.23
CA ASN A 145 0.26 -12.70 0.60
C ASN A 145 0.43 -12.71 2.13
N GLY A 146 -0.47 -13.40 2.84
CA GLY A 146 -0.54 -13.38 4.30
C GLY A 146 -1.35 -12.20 4.84
N ILE A 147 -0.98 -11.67 6.01
CA ILE A 147 -1.74 -10.65 6.75
C ILE A 147 -1.66 -9.25 6.08
N HIS A 148 -0.69 -9.05 5.17
CA HIS A 148 -0.37 -7.75 4.58
C HIS A 148 0.13 -6.73 5.61
N SER A 149 -0.50 -5.55 5.74
CA SER A 149 -0.09 -4.50 6.68
C SER A 149 -1.19 -4.13 7.69
N ASN A 150 -2.40 -4.65 7.53
CA ASN A 150 -3.51 -4.38 8.44
C ASN A 150 -3.59 -5.41 9.58
N GLY A 151 -4.18 -5.02 10.72
CA GLY A 151 -4.43 -5.92 11.85
C GLY A 151 -3.21 -6.20 12.75
N TYR A 152 -2.07 -5.56 12.54
CA TYR A 152 -0.85 -5.83 13.32
C TYR A 152 -0.93 -5.41 14.79
N SER A 153 -1.81 -4.50 15.15
CA SER A 153 -2.08 -4.18 16.56
C SER A 153 -2.62 -5.41 17.30
N LEU A 154 -3.56 -6.14 16.69
CA LEU A 154 -4.09 -7.38 17.26
C LEU A 154 -3.04 -8.49 17.28
N VAL A 155 -2.28 -8.66 16.19
CA VAL A 155 -1.17 -9.63 16.14
C VAL A 155 -0.19 -9.40 17.29
N ARG A 156 0.27 -8.17 17.47
CA ARG A 156 1.20 -7.80 18.55
C ARG A 156 0.60 -8.04 19.93
N TYR A 157 -0.68 -7.72 20.12
CA TYR A 157 -1.39 -8.02 21.35
C TYR A 157 -1.40 -9.52 21.66
N ILE A 158 -1.74 -10.36 20.67
CA ILE A 158 -1.78 -11.83 20.82
C ILE A 158 -0.38 -12.37 21.15
N LEU A 159 0.64 -11.93 20.45
CA LEU A 159 2.03 -12.33 20.69
C LEU A 159 2.47 -11.99 22.13
N LYS A 160 2.16 -10.77 22.58
CA LYS A 160 2.48 -10.31 23.94
C LYS A 160 1.72 -11.11 25.00
N LYS A 161 0.40 -11.27 24.83
CA LYS A 161 -0.48 -12.00 25.75
C LYS A 161 -0.01 -13.44 25.95
N ASN A 162 0.40 -14.11 24.88
CA ASN A 162 0.85 -15.50 24.92
C ASN A 162 2.37 -15.65 25.09
N LYS A 163 3.10 -14.57 25.41
CA LYS A 163 4.56 -14.55 25.62
C LYS A 163 5.36 -15.17 24.45
N ILE A 164 4.84 -15.06 23.22
CA ILE A 164 5.46 -15.63 22.02
C ILE A 164 6.61 -14.71 21.56
N LYS A 165 7.82 -15.26 21.47
CA LYS A 165 9.01 -14.56 20.97
C LYS A 165 9.17 -14.84 19.46
N ILE A 166 8.87 -13.86 18.62
CA ILE A 166 8.90 -14.00 17.14
C ILE A 166 10.26 -14.49 16.66
N LYS A 167 11.36 -13.96 17.24
CA LYS A 167 12.74 -14.34 16.86
C LYS A 167 13.02 -15.83 17.03
N LYS A 168 12.30 -16.52 17.90
CA LYS A 168 12.45 -17.96 18.15
C LYS A 168 11.53 -18.84 17.30
N ASN A 169 10.57 -18.26 16.59
CA ASN A 169 9.63 -19.00 15.76
C ASN A 169 9.87 -18.70 14.28
N LYS A 170 10.43 -19.70 13.55
CA LYS A 170 10.79 -19.56 12.14
C LYS A 170 9.59 -19.25 11.25
N PHE A 171 8.44 -19.86 11.50
CA PHE A 171 7.21 -19.63 10.75
C PHE A 171 6.73 -18.18 10.93
N LEU A 172 6.51 -17.74 12.16
CA LEU A 172 6.03 -16.37 12.46
C LEU A 172 7.01 -15.30 11.94
N LYS A 173 8.32 -15.53 12.10
CA LYS A 173 9.36 -14.63 11.60
C LYS A 173 9.27 -14.41 10.09
N ASN A 174 8.86 -15.42 9.32
CA ASN A 174 8.71 -15.31 7.88
C ASN A 174 7.33 -14.77 7.51
N GLU A 175 6.26 -15.25 8.13
CA GLU A 175 4.89 -14.83 7.81
C GLU A 175 4.62 -13.38 8.14
N LEU A 176 5.04 -12.91 9.32
CA LEU A 176 4.74 -11.57 9.80
C LEU A 176 5.52 -10.45 9.09
N ILE A 177 6.49 -10.79 8.26
CA ILE A 177 7.26 -9.81 7.48
C ILE A 177 7.03 -9.93 5.97
N LYS A 178 6.17 -10.85 5.52
CA LYS A 178 5.80 -10.93 4.11
C LYS A 178 5.25 -9.60 3.62
N PRO A 179 5.70 -9.10 2.47
CA PRO A 179 5.20 -7.83 1.96
C PRO A 179 3.75 -7.96 1.49
N THR A 180 3.02 -6.88 1.61
CA THR A 180 1.70 -6.70 1.02
C THR A 180 1.77 -6.94 -0.48
N LYS A 181 0.85 -7.72 -1.02
CA LYS A 181 0.79 -7.99 -2.46
C LYS A 181 0.31 -6.74 -3.21
N ILE A 182 1.00 -6.43 -4.28
CA ILE A 182 0.62 -5.38 -5.24
C ILE A 182 -0.19 -6.05 -6.34
N TYR A 183 -1.45 -5.60 -6.54
CA TYR A 183 -2.41 -6.20 -7.49
C TYR A 183 -2.57 -5.40 -8.78
N VAL A 184 -1.70 -4.42 -9.02
CA VAL A 184 -1.83 -3.45 -10.12
C VAL A 184 -2.00 -4.13 -11.47
N LYS A 185 -1.15 -5.11 -11.78
CA LYS A 185 -1.17 -5.80 -13.07
C LYS A 185 -2.46 -6.59 -13.28
N GLU A 186 -2.87 -7.35 -12.28
CA GLU A 186 -4.06 -8.21 -12.34
C GLU A 186 -5.33 -7.38 -12.48
N ILE A 187 -5.51 -6.38 -11.62
CA ILE A 187 -6.73 -5.56 -11.60
C ILE A 187 -6.84 -4.70 -12.85
N LEU A 188 -5.78 -4.01 -13.26
CA LEU A 188 -5.83 -3.19 -14.46
C LEU A 188 -6.07 -4.01 -15.74
N ASN A 189 -5.61 -5.27 -15.79
CA ASN A 189 -5.96 -6.17 -16.88
C ASN A 189 -7.47 -6.47 -16.91
N LEU A 190 -8.09 -6.74 -15.77
CA LEU A 190 -9.54 -6.96 -15.69
C LEU A 190 -10.33 -5.70 -16.06
N VAL A 191 -9.90 -4.53 -15.58
CA VAL A 191 -10.51 -3.22 -15.93
C VAL A 191 -10.43 -2.96 -17.44
N ASN A 192 -9.25 -3.15 -18.04
CA ASN A 192 -9.05 -2.92 -19.46
C ASN A 192 -9.88 -3.87 -20.35
N LYS A 193 -10.09 -5.09 -19.90
CA LYS A 193 -10.95 -6.09 -20.56
C LYS A 193 -12.44 -5.92 -20.23
N LYS A 194 -12.81 -4.96 -19.36
CA LYS A 194 -14.19 -4.71 -18.90
C LYS A 194 -14.84 -5.95 -18.27
N LEU A 195 -14.06 -6.73 -17.53
CA LEU A 195 -14.50 -7.98 -16.90
C LEU A 195 -15.02 -7.79 -15.47
N ILE A 196 -14.88 -6.60 -14.88
CA ILE A 196 -15.32 -6.30 -13.52
C ILE A 196 -16.16 -5.03 -13.49
N ASN A 197 -17.20 -5.04 -12.67
CA ASN A 197 -18.09 -3.90 -12.44
C ASN A 197 -17.66 -3.05 -11.24
N GLY A 198 -16.98 -3.65 -10.27
CA GLY A 198 -16.44 -3.02 -9.07
C GLY A 198 -15.23 -3.76 -8.55
N CYS A 199 -14.47 -3.11 -7.70
CA CYS A 199 -13.33 -3.70 -7.01
C CYS A 199 -13.21 -3.08 -5.63
N VAL A 200 -12.80 -3.87 -4.63
CA VAL A 200 -12.62 -3.41 -3.26
C VAL A 200 -11.31 -3.94 -2.69
N ASN A 201 -10.56 -3.05 -2.06
CA ASN A 201 -9.39 -3.40 -1.28
C ASN A 201 -9.82 -3.69 0.16
N ILE A 202 -9.61 -4.92 0.64
CA ILE A 202 -9.97 -5.31 2.00
C ILE A 202 -8.83 -4.91 2.95
N THR A 203 -9.06 -3.87 3.72
CA THR A 203 -8.13 -3.27 4.68
C THR A 203 -8.72 -3.23 6.09
N GLY A 204 -8.39 -2.22 6.90
CA GLY A 204 -9.02 -2.02 8.21
C GLY A 204 -10.53 -1.96 8.12
N GLY A 205 -11.23 -2.58 9.08
CA GLY A 205 -12.68 -2.76 9.05
C GLY A 205 -13.17 -4.07 8.40
N GLY A 206 -12.26 -4.82 7.75
CA GLY A 206 -12.56 -6.15 7.20
C GLY A 206 -13.53 -6.13 6.02
N LEU A 207 -14.16 -7.26 5.76
CA LEU A 207 -15.05 -7.44 4.61
C LEU A 207 -16.23 -6.47 4.63
N ARG A 208 -16.94 -6.40 5.74
CA ARG A 208 -18.20 -5.64 5.86
C ARG A 208 -18.01 -4.15 5.54
N ASP A 209 -17.06 -3.51 6.22
CA ASP A 209 -16.89 -2.07 6.09
C ASP A 209 -16.32 -1.67 4.72
N ASN A 210 -15.44 -2.49 4.17
CA ASN A 210 -14.84 -2.19 2.87
C ASN A 210 -15.79 -2.49 1.70
N ILE A 211 -16.53 -3.59 1.73
CA ILE A 211 -17.50 -3.93 0.68
C ILE A 211 -18.61 -2.87 0.63
N ASN A 212 -19.10 -2.40 1.76
CA ASN A 212 -20.14 -1.36 1.82
C ASN A 212 -19.76 -0.05 1.12
N ARG A 213 -18.46 0.25 0.96
CA ARG A 213 -18.01 1.46 0.25
C ARG A 213 -18.35 1.46 -1.23
N ILE A 214 -18.41 0.26 -1.83
CA ILE A 214 -18.62 0.11 -3.27
C ILE A 214 -20.03 -0.34 -3.63
N LEU A 215 -20.86 -0.77 -2.69
CA LEU A 215 -22.23 -1.16 -2.98
C LEU A 215 -23.08 0.07 -3.36
N PRO A 216 -24.00 -0.09 -4.36
CA PRO A 216 -25.01 0.93 -4.63
C PRO A 216 -25.80 1.26 -3.35
N LYS A 217 -26.18 2.53 -3.21
CA LYS A 217 -27.21 2.90 -2.21
C LYS A 217 -28.55 2.54 -2.82
N ASN A 218 -29.33 1.72 -2.14
CA ASN A 218 -30.73 1.48 -2.48
C ASN A 218 -31.56 2.73 -2.25
#